data_c50d794ab1571d602aa8998a4f72ab9c
#
_entry.id   c50d794ab1571d602aa8998a4f72ab9c
#
_cell.length_a   1.000
_cell.length_b   1.000
_cell.length_c   1.000
_cell.angle_alpha   90.00
_cell.angle_beta   90.00
_cell.angle_gamma   90.00
#
_symmetry.space_group_name_H-M   'P 1'
#
loop_
_entity.id
_entity.type
_entity.pdbx_description
1 polymer ?
#
loop_
_entity_poly.entity_id
_entity_poly.type
_entity_poly.pdbx_seq_one_letter_code
_entity_poly.pdbx_strand_id
1 'polypeptide(L)'
;DLDGTLLPMVQEEFVKFYMPLLAKAYLEAGVRIDPKKFIGAVWKGYEAMVKNDGSQTNREAFWSYIDPCLPVSRKESEALADAFYDGEFNRAVSATQPTELSDAVVKLAKSKGMKVYLATNPVFPRCATMNRIQWAGLDAEDFEVITTYEDNGYSKPNIEYFRQILTKFNLNPEECLMIGNDVEEDLVIRRLG
;
A
#
# COMPACT_ATOMS: atom_id res chain seq x y z
N ASP A 1 3.41 -4.70 -9.22
CA ASP A 1 2.39 -4.64 -8.17
C ASP A 1 2.69 -5.68 -7.08
N LEU A 2 2.19 -5.45 -5.84
CA LEU A 2 2.42 -6.34 -4.70
C LEU A 2 1.18 -7.19 -4.40
N ASP A 3 0.12 -6.55 -3.89
CA ASP A 3 -1.07 -7.22 -3.39
C ASP A 3 -1.90 -7.83 -4.52
N GLY A 4 -2.10 -9.16 -4.49
CA GLY A 4 -2.74 -9.91 -5.58
C GLY A 4 -1.79 -10.29 -6.73
N THR A 5 -0.54 -9.80 -6.72
CA THR A 5 0.48 -10.07 -7.76
C THR A 5 1.66 -10.83 -7.16
N LEU A 6 2.65 -10.11 -6.59
CA LEU A 6 3.80 -10.74 -5.93
C LEU A 6 3.43 -11.35 -4.57
N LEU A 7 2.39 -10.86 -3.92
CA LEU A 7 1.78 -11.47 -2.75
C LEU A 7 0.34 -11.88 -3.09
N PRO A 8 0.11 -13.09 -3.57
CA PRO A 8 -1.23 -13.56 -3.90
C PRO A 8 -2.17 -13.48 -2.70
N MET A 9 -3.34 -12.90 -2.89
CA MET A 9 -4.39 -12.76 -1.88
C MET A 9 -5.75 -12.46 -2.52
N VAL A 10 -6.79 -12.68 -1.74
CA VAL A 10 -8.11 -12.14 -2.02
C VAL A 10 -8.24 -10.84 -1.21
N GLN A 11 -8.19 -9.70 -1.87
CA GLN A 11 -8.14 -8.37 -1.26
C GLN A 11 -9.26 -8.14 -0.23
N GLU A 12 -10.48 -8.58 -0.56
CA GLU A 12 -11.62 -8.42 0.33
C GLU A 12 -11.45 -9.21 1.64
N GLU A 13 -10.92 -10.43 1.58
CA GLU A 13 -10.68 -11.28 2.76
C GLU A 13 -9.54 -10.72 3.60
N PHE A 14 -8.47 -10.26 2.97
CA PHE A 14 -7.37 -9.60 3.64
C PHE A 14 -7.83 -8.39 4.44
N VAL A 15 -8.61 -7.50 3.82
CA VAL A 15 -9.15 -6.30 4.48
C VAL A 15 -10.11 -6.68 5.61
N LYS A 16 -11.01 -7.62 5.40
CA LYS A 16 -11.92 -8.14 6.44
C LYS A 16 -11.17 -8.71 7.64
N PHE A 17 -9.98 -9.25 7.42
CA PHE A 17 -9.15 -9.81 8.48
C PHE A 17 -8.50 -8.72 9.34
N TYR A 18 -7.79 -7.76 8.74
CA TYR A 18 -6.96 -6.83 9.51
C TYR A 18 -7.72 -5.60 10.05
N MET A 19 -8.78 -5.14 9.40
CA MET A 19 -9.52 -3.95 9.83
C MET A 19 -10.11 -4.07 11.26
N PRO A 20 -10.70 -5.20 11.65
CA PRO A 20 -11.12 -5.41 13.04
C PRO A 20 -9.96 -5.41 14.02
N LEU A 21 -8.79 -5.92 13.63
CA LEU A 21 -7.59 -5.92 14.46
C LEU A 21 -7.08 -4.49 14.68
N LEU A 22 -7.12 -3.64 13.66
CA LEU A 22 -6.77 -2.23 13.78
C LEU A 22 -7.70 -1.52 14.78
N ALA A 23 -9.01 -1.69 14.65
CA ALA A 23 -9.97 -1.12 15.60
C ALA A 23 -9.75 -1.64 17.04
N LYS A 24 -9.46 -2.92 17.19
CA LYS A 24 -9.13 -3.54 18.47
C LYS A 24 -7.88 -2.92 19.09
N ALA A 25 -6.82 -2.67 18.33
CA ALA A 25 -5.59 -2.07 18.81
C ALA A 25 -5.83 -0.67 19.41
N TYR A 26 -6.68 0.15 18.79
CA TYR A 26 -7.07 1.44 19.34
C TYR A 26 -7.86 1.32 20.66
N LEU A 27 -8.78 0.35 20.74
CA LEU A 27 -9.55 0.09 21.96
C LEU A 27 -8.64 -0.40 23.11
N GLU A 28 -7.71 -1.29 22.83
CA GLU A 28 -6.77 -1.82 23.82
C GLU A 28 -5.78 -0.75 24.30
N ALA A 29 -5.47 0.24 23.48
CA ALA A 29 -4.73 1.44 23.88
C ALA A 29 -5.57 2.46 24.68
N GLY A 30 -6.85 2.16 24.95
CA GLY A 30 -7.74 3.00 25.73
C GLY A 30 -8.45 4.10 24.95
N VAL A 31 -8.33 4.11 23.61
CA VAL A 31 -9.03 5.10 22.77
C VAL A 31 -10.52 4.74 22.69
N ARG A 32 -11.38 5.66 23.07
CA ARG A 32 -12.84 5.45 23.08
C ARG A 32 -13.44 5.65 21.70
N ILE A 33 -13.43 4.60 20.89
CA ILE A 33 -14.00 4.56 19.54
C ILE A 33 -15.19 3.59 19.47
N ASP A 34 -16.12 3.86 18.56
CA ASP A 34 -17.05 2.84 18.06
C ASP A 34 -16.37 2.12 16.90
N PRO A 35 -16.14 0.80 16.95
CA PRO A 35 -15.40 0.07 15.93
C PRO A 35 -15.97 0.22 14.52
N LYS A 36 -17.31 0.22 14.38
CA LYS A 36 -17.96 0.36 13.06
C LYS A 36 -17.76 1.75 12.47
N LYS A 37 -17.91 2.79 13.30
CA LYS A 37 -17.67 4.18 12.89
C LYS A 37 -16.20 4.40 12.55
N PHE A 38 -15.29 3.84 13.35
CA PHE A 38 -13.85 3.91 13.11
C PHE A 38 -13.47 3.27 11.79
N ILE A 39 -13.90 2.03 11.53
CA ILE A 39 -13.65 1.35 10.25
C ILE A 39 -14.25 2.14 9.08
N GLY A 40 -15.46 2.69 9.25
CA GLY A 40 -16.07 3.57 8.25
C GLY A 40 -15.25 4.84 7.99
N ALA A 41 -14.65 5.43 9.03
CA ALA A 41 -13.76 6.59 8.88
C ALA A 41 -12.45 6.20 8.16
N VAL A 42 -11.86 5.04 8.47
CA VAL A 42 -10.66 4.52 7.77
C VAL A 42 -10.94 4.34 6.27
N TRP A 43 -12.12 3.80 5.90
CA TRP A 43 -12.52 3.71 4.50
C TRP A 43 -12.65 5.07 3.82
N LYS A 44 -13.17 6.07 4.51
CA LYS A 44 -13.24 7.45 3.97
C LYS A 44 -11.85 8.08 3.85
N GLY A 45 -10.94 7.79 4.77
CA GLY A 45 -9.53 8.16 4.64
C GLY A 45 -8.87 7.50 3.42
N TYR A 46 -9.16 6.24 3.16
CA TYR A 46 -8.74 5.55 1.93
C TYR A 46 -9.30 6.24 0.68
N GLU A 47 -10.61 6.55 0.65
CA GLU A 47 -11.20 7.30 -0.46
C GLU A 47 -10.53 8.66 -0.69
N ALA A 48 -10.10 9.34 0.40
CA ALA A 48 -9.36 10.60 0.30
C ALA A 48 -7.98 10.42 -0.39
N MET A 49 -7.29 9.31 -0.12
CA MET A 49 -6.04 8.96 -0.81
C MET A 49 -6.27 8.65 -2.29
N VAL A 50 -7.31 7.89 -2.62
CA VAL A 50 -7.65 7.55 -4.03
C VAL A 50 -8.04 8.80 -4.83
N LYS A 51 -8.69 9.77 -4.19
CA LYS A 51 -9.11 11.05 -4.82
C LYS A 51 -8.05 12.14 -4.75
N ASN A 52 -6.88 11.86 -4.15
CA ASN A 52 -5.82 12.84 -4.01
C ASN A 52 -5.33 13.30 -5.40
N ASP A 53 -5.13 14.60 -5.53
CA ASP A 53 -4.75 15.26 -6.79
C ASP A 53 -3.25 15.57 -6.89
N GLY A 54 -2.47 15.01 -5.97
CA GLY A 54 -1.01 15.20 -5.91
C GLY A 54 -0.55 16.46 -5.19
N SER A 55 -1.46 17.29 -4.69
CA SER A 55 -1.11 18.51 -3.95
C SER A 55 -0.49 18.23 -2.58
N GLN A 56 -0.69 17.04 -2.07
CA GLN A 56 -0.14 16.54 -0.80
C GLN A 56 0.18 15.04 -0.90
N THR A 57 0.86 14.48 0.09
CA THR A 57 1.06 13.02 0.15
C THR A 57 -0.24 12.30 0.49
N ASN A 58 -0.34 11.03 0.14
CA ASN A 58 -1.48 10.20 0.53
C ASN A 58 -1.57 10.07 2.06
N ARG A 59 -0.42 10.06 2.75
CA ARG A 59 -0.38 10.13 4.22
C ARG A 59 -1.12 11.37 4.73
N GLU A 60 -0.82 12.55 4.17
CA GLU A 60 -1.49 13.79 4.57
C GLU A 60 -3.00 13.78 4.21
N ALA A 61 -3.36 13.26 3.04
CA ALA A 61 -4.75 13.13 2.63
C ALA A 61 -5.54 12.22 3.59
N PHE A 62 -4.97 11.09 3.97
CA PHE A 62 -5.56 10.15 4.92
C PHE A 62 -5.73 10.79 6.31
N TRP A 63 -4.64 11.30 6.88
CA TRP A 63 -4.66 11.81 8.26
C TRP A 63 -5.45 13.10 8.40
N SER A 64 -5.46 13.98 7.41
CA SER A 64 -6.32 15.19 7.43
C SER A 64 -7.81 14.84 7.50
N TYR A 65 -8.19 13.67 6.96
CA TYR A 65 -9.57 13.18 7.07
C TYR A 65 -9.84 12.48 8.40
N ILE A 66 -8.92 11.61 8.85
CA ILE A 66 -9.13 10.75 10.03
C ILE A 66 -9.00 11.51 11.34
N ASP A 67 -8.08 12.44 11.45
CA ASP A 67 -7.77 13.16 12.68
C ASP A 67 -9.01 13.78 13.34
N PRO A 68 -9.88 14.52 12.63
CA PRO A 68 -11.11 15.06 13.24
C PRO A 68 -12.14 13.99 13.70
N CYS A 69 -11.98 12.75 13.25
CA CYS A 69 -12.88 11.64 13.57
C CYS A 69 -12.46 10.90 14.85
N LEU A 70 -11.28 11.20 15.40
CA LEU A 70 -10.70 10.49 16.53
C LEU A 70 -10.68 11.34 17.80
N PRO A 71 -10.89 10.72 18.99
CA PRO A 71 -10.90 11.44 20.26
C PRO A 71 -9.50 11.65 20.86
N VAL A 72 -8.44 11.41 20.09
CA VAL A 72 -7.02 11.56 20.48
C VAL A 72 -6.30 12.38 19.42
N SER A 73 -5.15 12.92 19.77
CA SER A 73 -4.37 13.74 18.83
C SER A 73 -3.86 12.91 17.63
N ARG A 74 -3.65 13.58 16.49
CA ARG A 74 -3.04 12.97 15.31
C ARG A 74 -1.75 12.22 15.66
N LYS A 75 -0.86 12.83 16.45
CA LYS A 75 0.40 12.22 16.86
C LYS A 75 0.22 10.90 17.60
N GLU A 76 -0.77 10.84 18.49
CA GLU A 76 -1.10 9.60 19.23
C GLU A 76 -1.70 8.56 18.28
N SER A 77 -2.62 8.97 17.40
CA SER A 77 -3.24 8.08 16.41
C SER A 77 -2.22 7.50 15.43
N GLU A 78 -1.30 8.31 14.91
CA GLU A 78 -0.21 7.83 14.05
C GLU A 78 0.67 6.82 14.79
N ALA A 79 1.06 7.11 16.02
CA ALA A 79 1.88 6.19 16.81
C ALA A 79 1.17 4.85 17.09
N LEU A 80 -0.15 4.87 17.32
CA LEU A 80 -0.94 3.65 17.48
C LEU A 80 -1.05 2.85 16.17
N ALA A 81 -1.26 3.53 15.05
CA ALA A 81 -1.29 2.90 13.73
C ALA A 81 0.07 2.28 13.39
N ASP A 82 1.17 3.00 13.62
CA ASP A 82 2.52 2.49 13.38
C ASP A 82 2.80 1.25 14.24
N ALA A 83 2.50 1.29 15.53
CA ALA A 83 2.64 0.14 16.43
C ALA A 83 1.79 -1.06 15.99
N PHE A 84 0.57 -0.81 15.49
CA PHE A 84 -0.28 -1.86 14.94
C PHE A 84 0.34 -2.49 13.69
N TYR A 85 0.81 -1.67 12.74
CA TYR A 85 1.39 -2.15 11.49
C TYR A 85 2.72 -2.89 11.71
N ASP A 86 3.52 -2.48 12.70
CA ASP A 86 4.75 -3.19 13.08
C ASP A 86 4.46 -4.51 13.84
N GLY A 87 3.34 -4.61 14.54
CA GLY A 87 2.99 -5.72 15.43
C GLY A 87 1.86 -6.60 14.91
N GLU A 88 0.65 -6.36 15.43
CA GLU A 88 -0.55 -7.20 15.22
C GLU A 88 -0.95 -7.36 13.74
N PHE A 89 -0.64 -6.40 12.88
CA PHE A 89 -0.86 -6.49 11.44
C PHE A 89 -0.18 -7.71 10.82
N ASN A 90 0.95 -8.17 11.36
CA ASN A 90 1.65 -9.35 10.84
C ASN A 90 0.83 -10.63 10.90
N ARG A 91 -0.22 -10.68 11.71
CA ARG A 91 -1.19 -11.79 11.70
C ARG A 91 -1.96 -11.90 10.38
N ALA A 92 -2.06 -10.79 9.64
CA ALA A 92 -2.78 -10.75 8.36
C ALA A 92 -2.06 -11.53 7.25
N VAL A 93 -0.81 -11.97 7.45
CA VAL A 93 -0.14 -12.93 6.56
C VAL A 93 -0.98 -14.19 6.36
N SER A 94 -1.75 -14.63 7.37
CA SER A 94 -2.65 -15.78 7.27
C SER A 94 -3.80 -15.61 6.27
N ALA A 95 -4.10 -14.40 5.86
CA ALA A 95 -5.09 -14.08 4.82
C ALA A 95 -4.44 -13.89 3.43
N THR A 96 -3.17 -14.24 3.29
CA THR A 96 -2.41 -14.20 2.03
C THR A 96 -1.93 -15.59 1.65
N GLN A 97 -1.43 -15.73 0.42
CA GLN A 97 -0.96 -17.02 -0.13
C GLN A 97 0.46 -16.87 -0.70
N PRO A 98 1.49 -16.67 0.15
CA PRO A 98 2.87 -16.51 -0.30
C PRO A 98 3.33 -17.67 -1.18
N THR A 99 4.15 -17.38 -2.18
CA THR A 99 4.66 -18.37 -3.13
C THR A 99 6.12 -18.10 -3.47
N GLU A 100 6.91 -19.15 -3.64
CA GLU A 100 8.31 -19.05 -4.10
C GLU A 100 8.43 -18.49 -5.53
N LEU A 101 7.34 -18.46 -6.30
CA LEU A 101 7.33 -17.88 -7.65
C LEU A 101 7.61 -16.37 -7.62
N SER A 102 7.26 -15.67 -6.54
CA SER A 102 7.45 -14.23 -6.41
C SER A 102 8.94 -13.87 -6.40
N ASP A 103 9.74 -14.56 -5.60
CA ASP A 103 11.19 -14.39 -5.58
C ASP A 103 11.83 -14.85 -6.90
N ALA A 104 11.36 -15.97 -7.45
CA ALA A 104 11.89 -16.49 -8.71
C ALA A 104 11.69 -15.53 -9.89
N VAL A 105 10.53 -14.88 -10.01
CA VAL A 105 10.25 -13.93 -11.09
C VAL A 105 11.05 -12.62 -10.94
N VAL A 106 11.21 -12.13 -9.72
CA VAL A 106 12.04 -10.94 -9.45
C VAL A 106 13.51 -11.23 -9.78
N LYS A 107 14.05 -12.36 -9.34
CA LYS A 107 15.41 -12.80 -9.68
C LYS A 107 15.60 -13.00 -11.16
N LEU A 108 14.61 -13.58 -11.85
CA LEU A 108 14.66 -13.75 -13.32
C LEU A 108 14.75 -12.40 -14.04
N ALA A 109 13.92 -11.40 -13.64
CA ALA A 109 13.98 -10.07 -14.22
C ALA A 109 15.36 -9.44 -14.03
N LYS A 110 15.90 -9.48 -12.80
CA LYS A 110 17.24 -8.96 -12.48
C LYS A 110 18.35 -9.69 -13.25
N SER A 111 18.26 -11.01 -13.43
CA SER A 111 19.24 -11.79 -14.21
C SER A 111 19.26 -11.42 -15.69
N LYS A 112 18.16 -10.83 -16.19
CA LYS A 112 18.07 -10.29 -17.55
C LYS A 112 18.51 -8.82 -17.65
N GLY A 113 19.07 -8.25 -16.57
CA GLY A 113 19.51 -6.85 -16.51
C GLY A 113 18.37 -5.84 -16.34
N MET A 114 17.16 -6.30 -16.02
CA MET A 114 16.04 -5.40 -15.77
C MET A 114 16.14 -4.80 -14.37
N LYS A 115 15.81 -3.52 -14.25
CA LYS A 115 15.54 -2.86 -12.96
C LYS A 115 14.11 -3.17 -12.55
N VAL A 116 13.90 -3.45 -11.28
CA VAL A 116 12.58 -3.80 -10.75
C VAL A 116 12.07 -2.67 -9.86
N TYR A 117 10.86 -2.20 -10.13
CA TYR A 117 10.17 -1.13 -9.40
C TYR A 117 8.91 -1.72 -8.77
N LEU A 118 8.75 -1.61 -7.45
CA LEU A 118 7.52 -2.06 -6.79
C LEU A 118 6.48 -0.94 -6.81
N ALA A 119 5.77 -0.85 -7.92
CA ALA A 119 4.67 0.08 -8.12
C ALA A 119 3.37 -0.54 -7.56
N THR A 120 3.25 -0.59 -6.25
CA THR A 120 2.03 -1.00 -5.53
C THR A 120 1.14 0.20 -5.23
N ASN A 121 -0.16 0.00 -4.97
CA ASN A 121 -1.04 1.12 -4.66
C ASN A 121 -0.62 1.78 -3.33
N PRO A 122 -0.21 3.07 -3.33
CA PRO A 122 0.43 3.71 -2.19
C PRO A 122 -0.58 4.20 -1.15
N VAL A 123 -1.35 3.27 -0.59
CA VAL A 123 -2.41 3.52 0.39
C VAL A 123 -2.10 2.94 1.78
N PHE A 124 -0.91 2.37 1.93
CA PHE A 124 -0.40 1.84 3.20
C PHE A 124 0.86 2.57 3.64
N PRO A 125 1.13 2.64 4.96
CA PRO A 125 2.39 3.12 5.48
C PRO A 125 3.54 2.20 5.07
N ARG A 126 4.75 2.77 5.02
CA ARG A 126 5.97 2.05 4.64
C ARG A 126 6.16 0.77 5.44
N CYS A 127 5.99 0.79 6.77
CA CYS A 127 6.14 -0.39 7.63
C CYS A 127 5.22 -1.53 7.18
N ALA A 128 3.94 -1.25 6.91
CA ALA A 128 2.99 -2.25 6.43
C ALA A 128 3.36 -2.79 5.03
N THR A 129 3.91 -1.94 4.16
CA THR A 129 4.36 -2.36 2.83
C THR A 129 5.61 -3.25 2.94
N MET A 130 6.57 -2.88 3.81
CA MET A 130 7.76 -3.69 4.06
C MET A 130 7.44 -5.07 4.64
N ASN A 131 6.51 -5.15 5.59
CA ASN A 131 6.05 -6.43 6.13
C ASN A 131 5.47 -7.33 5.02
N ARG A 132 4.64 -6.79 4.12
CA ARG A 132 4.05 -7.56 3.01
C ARG A 132 5.09 -8.01 1.97
N ILE A 133 6.13 -7.22 1.73
CA ILE A 133 7.29 -7.65 0.92
C ILE A 133 7.95 -8.87 1.56
N GLN A 134 8.19 -8.84 2.88
CA GLN A 134 8.74 -9.97 3.60
C GLN A 134 7.83 -11.20 3.58
N TRP A 135 6.50 -11.01 3.71
CA TRP A 135 5.55 -12.12 3.60
C TRP A 135 5.57 -12.77 2.21
N ALA A 136 5.83 -11.98 1.17
CA ALA A 136 6.00 -12.49 -0.20
C ALA A 136 7.34 -13.23 -0.42
N GLY A 137 8.22 -13.29 0.60
CA GLY A 137 9.55 -13.90 0.50
C GLY A 137 10.55 -13.04 -0.29
N LEU A 138 10.29 -11.73 -0.39
CA LEU A 138 11.09 -10.79 -1.15
C LEU A 138 11.96 -9.91 -0.25
N ASP A 139 13.05 -9.39 -0.79
CA ASP A 139 13.87 -8.36 -0.16
C ASP A 139 13.52 -6.98 -0.72
N ALA A 140 13.41 -5.99 0.17
CA ALA A 140 13.19 -4.61 -0.25
C ALA A 140 14.33 -4.06 -1.12
N GLU A 141 15.56 -4.58 -0.95
CA GLU A 141 16.74 -4.23 -1.75
C GLU A 141 16.67 -4.73 -3.20
N ASP A 142 15.72 -5.59 -3.53
CA ASP A 142 15.49 -6.03 -4.89
C ASP A 142 14.80 -4.98 -5.77
N PHE A 143 14.27 -3.93 -5.16
CA PHE A 143 13.50 -2.90 -5.83
C PHE A 143 14.21 -1.54 -5.84
N GLU A 144 14.31 -0.92 -7.02
CA GLU A 144 14.81 0.46 -7.15
C GLU A 144 13.89 1.47 -6.44
N VAL A 145 12.61 1.14 -6.33
CA VAL A 145 11.57 1.95 -5.69
C VAL A 145 10.51 1.05 -5.10
N ILE A 146 9.99 1.45 -3.96
CA ILE A 146 8.80 0.92 -3.33
C ILE A 146 7.87 2.10 -3.05
N THR A 147 6.67 2.09 -3.66
CA THR A 147 5.70 3.16 -3.47
C THR A 147 4.94 2.98 -2.16
N THR A 148 4.83 4.06 -1.37
CA THR A 148 4.14 4.09 -0.09
C THR A 148 3.36 5.38 0.08
N TYR A 149 2.46 5.46 1.04
CA TYR A 149 1.59 6.63 1.21
C TYR A 149 2.35 7.87 1.68
N GLU A 150 3.56 7.73 2.24
CA GLU A 150 4.41 8.84 2.66
C GLU A 150 5.01 9.61 1.49
N ASP A 151 5.30 8.91 0.38
CA ASP A 151 6.11 9.45 -0.71
C ASP A 151 5.30 9.73 -1.99
N ASN A 152 4.03 9.35 -2.01
CA ASN A 152 3.17 9.46 -3.18
C ASN A 152 1.95 10.35 -2.91
N GLY A 153 1.59 11.17 -3.89
CA GLY A 153 0.41 12.04 -3.87
C GLY A 153 -0.72 11.58 -4.79
N TYR A 154 -0.50 10.51 -5.54
CA TYR A 154 -1.51 9.87 -6.39
C TYR A 154 -1.61 8.39 -6.06
N SER A 155 -2.79 7.82 -6.28
CA SER A 155 -3.08 6.39 -6.15
C SER A 155 -3.58 5.82 -7.46
N LYS A 156 -3.43 4.52 -7.66
CA LYS A 156 -4.11 3.82 -8.76
C LYS A 156 -5.64 3.96 -8.57
N PRO A 157 -6.42 4.07 -9.63
CA PRO A 157 -6.09 3.97 -11.06
C PRO A 157 -5.70 5.32 -11.72
N ASN A 158 -5.38 6.36 -10.95
CA ASN A 158 -4.99 7.65 -11.52
C ASN A 158 -3.70 7.50 -12.36
N ILE A 159 -3.76 7.90 -13.63
CA ILE A 159 -2.62 7.80 -14.56
C ILE A 159 -1.41 8.60 -14.10
N GLU A 160 -1.62 9.69 -13.34
CA GLU A 160 -0.55 10.53 -12.82
C GLU A 160 0.33 9.80 -11.81
N TYR A 161 -0.19 8.74 -11.14
CA TYR A 161 0.61 7.86 -10.31
C TYR A 161 1.77 7.24 -11.11
N PHE A 162 1.48 6.66 -12.26
CA PHE A 162 2.50 6.08 -13.12
C PHE A 162 3.38 7.13 -13.80
N ARG A 163 2.78 8.26 -14.21
CA ARG A 163 3.53 9.37 -14.81
C ARG A 163 4.60 9.92 -13.86
N GLN A 164 4.29 10.04 -12.58
CA GLN A 164 5.27 10.46 -11.57
C GLN A 164 6.44 9.48 -11.47
N ILE A 165 6.20 8.17 -11.48
CA ILE A 165 7.25 7.16 -11.42
C ILE A 165 8.14 7.25 -12.68
N LEU A 166 7.54 7.26 -13.85
CA LEU A 166 8.28 7.37 -15.12
C LEU A 166 9.15 8.63 -15.16
N THR A 167 8.59 9.78 -14.77
CA THR A 167 9.31 11.06 -14.78
C THR A 167 10.43 11.07 -13.72
N LYS A 168 10.14 10.66 -12.49
CA LYS A 168 11.09 10.68 -11.37
C LYS A 168 12.33 9.85 -11.65
N PHE A 169 12.17 8.72 -12.34
CA PHE A 169 13.26 7.78 -12.64
C PHE A 169 13.74 7.85 -14.09
N ASN A 170 13.26 8.84 -14.86
CA ASN A 170 13.60 9.03 -16.27
C ASN A 170 13.43 7.75 -17.09
N LEU A 171 12.28 7.09 -16.93
CA LEU A 171 11.97 5.84 -17.61
C LEU A 171 11.22 6.11 -18.93
N ASN A 172 11.63 5.41 -19.98
CA ASN A 172 10.89 5.38 -21.23
C ASN A 172 9.74 4.36 -21.12
N PRO A 173 8.47 4.76 -21.27
CA PRO A 173 7.35 3.82 -21.15
C PRO A 173 7.44 2.63 -22.10
N GLU A 174 7.94 2.81 -23.32
CA GLU A 174 8.10 1.74 -24.32
C GLU A 174 9.12 0.67 -23.91
N GLU A 175 9.98 0.97 -22.93
CA GLU A 175 10.98 0.04 -22.37
C GLU A 175 10.53 -0.57 -21.05
N CYS A 176 9.30 -0.26 -20.61
CA CYS A 176 8.75 -0.71 -19.34
C CYS A 176 7.74 -1.84 -19.53
N LEU A 177 7.75 -2.81 -18.62
CA LEU A 177 6.75 -3.86 -18.51
C LEU A 177 6.03 -3.72 -17.17
N MET A 178 4.71 -3.58 -17.18
CA MET A 178 3.89 -3.66 -15.99
C MET A 178 3.35 -5.07 -15.79
N ILE A 179 3.48 -5.58 -14.57
CA ILE A 179 2.89 -6.85 -14.12
C ILE A 179 2.01 -6.54 -12.92
N GLY A 180 0.73 -6.87 -13.04
CA GLY A 180 -0.28 -6.62 -12.00
C GLY A 180 -1.50 -7.50 -12.23
N ASN A 181 -2.39 -7.55 -11.26
CA ASN A 181 -3.60 -8.39 -11.28
C ASN A 181 -4.88 -7.61 -11.59
N ASP A 182 -4.86 -6.29 -11.47
CA ASP A 182 -6.06 -5.46 -11.70
C ASP A 182 -5.98 -4.71 -13.03
N VAL A 183 -7.01 -4.93 -13.87
CA VAL A 183 -7.06 -4.31 -15.22
C VAL A 183 -7.27 -2.81 -15.15
N GLU A 184 -7.99 -2.31 -14.16
CA GLU A 184 -8.28 -0.88 -14.02
C GLU A 184 -7.12 -0.16 -13.33
N GLU A 185 -6.60 -0.74 -12.24
CA GLU A 185 -5.53 -0.12 -11.46
C GLU A 185 -4.15 -0.23 -12.11
N ASP A 186 -3.79 -1.41 -12.64
CA ASP A 186 -2.44 -1.66 -13.15
C ASP A 186 -2.30 -1.36 -14.63
N LEU A 187 -3.25 -1.83 -15.45
CA LEU A 187 -3.10 -1.73 -16.91
C LEU A 187 -3.49 -0.36 -17.47
N VAL A 188 -3.93 0.58 -16.64
CA VAL A 188 -4.13 1.98 -17.07
C VAL A 188 -2.83 2.61 -17.59
N ILE A 189 -1.66 2.13 -17.13
CA ILE A 189 -0.33 2.60 -17.55
C ILE A 189 -0.12 2.51 -19.07
N ARG A 190 -0.72 1.54 -19.76
CA ARG A 190 -0.61 1.39 -21.23
C ARG A 190 -1.12 2.60 -22.02
N ARG A 191 -1.77 3.57 -21.36
CA ARG A 191 -2.12 4.86 -21.99
C ARG A 191 -0.93 5.81 -22.09
N LEU A 192 0.20 5.44 -21.52
CA LEU A 192 1.44 6.22 -21.55
C LEU A 192 2.47 5.68 -22.55
N GLY A 193 2.21 4.54 -23.16
CA GLY A 193 3.07 3.87 -24.14
C GLY A 193 3.10 2.37 -23.98
#